data_cfc4d987689c4b7f1dbc3ae12d701e6b
#
_entry.id   cfc4d987689c4b7f1dbc3ae12d701e6b
#
_cell.length_a   1.000
_cell.length_b   1.000
_cell.length_c   1.000
_cell.angle_alpha   90.00
_cell.angle_beta   90.00
_cell.angle_gamma   90.00
#
_symmetry.space_group_name_H-M   'P 1'
#
loop_
_entity.id
_entity.type
_entity.pdbx_description
1 polymer ?
#
loop_
_entity_poly.entity_id
_entity_poly.type
_entity_poly.pdbx_seq_one_letter_code
_entity_poly.pdbx_strand_id
1 'polypeptide(L)'
;MNELSHLDNKGNASMVDVGGKSNTKRVAIAIGSVSMTRETLEVILSGNNKKGDVFSVAKIAGIQAAKNCSQLIPLCHPLMLTSVKLDFTIEEDKCKIAIKAECKVNGPTGVEMEALTAVSVAGLTIYDMCKAVDKEMIVGPFVLQEKSGGKSGHFAR
;
A
#
# COMPACT_ATOMS: atom_id res chain seq x y z
N MET A 1 10.34 26.70 -1.39
CA MET A 1 9.84 25.75 -0.37
C MET A 1 8.57 25.11 -0.92
N ASN A 2 8.46 23.79 -0.87
CA ASN A 2 7.19 23.12 -1.24
C ASN A 2 6.20 23.38 -0.10
N GLU A 3 5.12 24.07 -0.38
CA GLU A 3 4.05 24.32 0.59
C GLU A 3 3.27 23.03 0.88
N LEU A 4 2.81 22.86 2.13
CA LEU A 4 1.93 21.75 2.49
C LEU A 4 0.58 21.94 1.80
N SER A 5 0.09 20.89 1.13
CA SER A 5 -1.08 20.97 0.24
C SER A 5 -2.43 20.83 0.93
N HIS A 6 -2.46 20.41 2.21
CA HIS A 6 -3.70 20.12 2.95
C HIS A 6 -4.00 21.17 4.02
N LEU A 7 -3.76 22.44 3.71
CA LEU A 7 -4.07 23.57 4.58
C LEU A 7 -4.96 24.59 3.86
N ASP A 8 -5.90 25.17 4.61
CA ASP A 8 -6.66 26.33 4.16
C ASP A 8 -5.86 27.63 4.32
N ASN A 9 -6.41 28.75 3.88
CA ASN A 9 -5.79 30.08 3.99
C ASN A 9 -5.53 30.56 5.44
N LYS A 10 -6.08 29.84 6.43
CA LYS A 10 -5.92 30.10 7.87
C LYS A 10 -4.97 29.10 8.53
N GLY A 11 -4.39 28.16 7.77
CA GLY A 11 -3.50 27.13 8.28
C GLY A 11 -4.20 25.91 8.91
N ASN A 12 -5.51 25.76 8.74
CA ASN A 12 -6.24 24.59 9.23
C ASN A 12 -6.22 23.46 8.20
N ALA A 13 -6.34 22.21 8.69
CA ALA A 13 -6.43 21.05 7.84
C ALA A 13 -7.64 21.14 6.89
N SER A 14 -7.39 20.95 5.60
CA SER A 14 -8.42 21.04 4.56
C SER A 14 -8.13 20.05 3.43
N MET A 15 -9.17 19.41 2.93
CA MET A 15 -9.05 18.58 1.73
C MET A 15 -8.87 19.48 0.50
N VAL A 16 -7.91 19.17 -0.36
CA VAL A 16 -7.62 19.95 -1.57
C VAL A 16 -8.80 19.90 -2.53
N ASP A 17 -9.24 21.06 -3.02
CA ASP A 17 -10.22 21.11 -4.12
C ASP A 17 -9.58 20.68 -5.42
N VAL A 18 -10.10 19.62 -6.01
CA VAL A 18 -9.64 19.06 -7.30
C VAL A 18 -10.67 19.24 -8.42
N GLY A 19 -11.77 19.93 -8.16
CA GLY A 19 -12.89 20.11 -9.12
C GLY A 19 -12.47 20.78 -10.45
N GLY A 20 -11.46 21.65 -10.42
CA GLY A 20 -10.93 22.32 -11.61
C GLY A 20 -9.80 21.54 -12.32
N LYS A 21 -9.44 20.35 -11.86
CA LYS A 21 -8.34 19.55 -12.44
C LYS A 21 -8.88 18.55 -13.46
N SER A 22 -8.25 18.50 -14.62
CA SER A 22 -8.56 17.48 -15.63
C SER A 22 -8.15 16.08 -15.16
N ASN A 23 -8.92 15.08 -15.56
CA ASN A 23 -8.58 13.69 -15.34
C ASN A 23 -7.37 13.30 -16.19
N THR A 24 -6.39 12.67 -15.57
CA THR A 24 -5.21 12.11 -16.25
C THR A 24 -4.95 10.70 -15.76
N LYS A 25 -4.29 9.88 -16.57
CA LYS A 25 -3.81 8.56 -16.15
C LYS A 25 -2.72 8.75 -15.11
N ARG A 26 -2.88 8.06 -13.97
CA ARG A 26 -1.93 8.11 -12.86
C ARG A 26 -1.63 6.71 -12.38
N VAL A 27 -0.37 6.49 -12.06
CA VAL A 27 0.13 5.23 -11.52
C VAL A 27 0.95 5.54 -10.28
N ALA A 28 0.81 4.73 -9.26
CA ALA A 28 1.71 4.72 -8.11
C ALA A 28 2.10 3.29 -7.76
N ILE A 29 3.36 3.13 -7.40
CA ILE A 29 3.93 1.87 -6.92
C ILE A 29 4.48 2.10 -5.52
N ALA A 30 4.00 1.33 -4.57
CA ALA A 30 4.55 1.28 -3.22
C ALA A 30 5.15 -0.10 -2.95
N ILE A 31 6.17 -0.13 -2.11
CA ILE A 31 6.80 -1.36 -1.65
C ILE A 31 6.84 -1.41 -0.13
N GLY A 32 6.90 -2.60 0.39
CA GLY A 32 7.06 -2.88 1.80
C GLY A 32 7.60 -4.28 2.03
N SER A 33 7.74 -4.66 3.29
CA SER A 33 8.17 -6.01 3.62
C SER A 33 7.69 -6.44 5.00
N VAL A 34 7.72 -7.74 5.23
CA VAL A 34 7.58 -8.36 6.55
C VAL A 34 8.77 -9.28 6.76
N SER A 35 9.55 -9.01 7.81
CA SER A 35 10.66 -9.87 8.23
C SER A 35 10.19 -10.79 9.37
N MET A 36 10.66 -12.01 9.40
CA MET A 36 10.18 -13.06 10.29
C MET A 36 11.28 -14.07 10.63
N THR A 37 11.00 -14.98 11.55
CA THR A 37 11.89 -16.12 11.81
C THR A 37 11.87 -17.10 10.64
N ARG A 38 12.92 -17.92 10.54
CA ARG A 38 13.00 -19.02 9.54
C ARG A 38 11.82 -19.98 9.68
N GLU A 39 11.48 -20.35 10.91
CA GLU A 39 10.37 -21.24 11.21
C GLU A 39 9.04 -20.67 10.66
N THR A 40 8.78 -19.39 10.86
CA THR A 40 7.56 -18.74 10.36
C THR A 40 7.50 -18.75 8.83
N LEU A 41 8.63 -18.48 8.17
CA LEU A 41 8.71 -18.53 6.72
C LEU A 41 8.42 -19.95 6.19
N GLU A 42 8.98 -20.99 6.82
CA GLU A 42 8.72 -22.37 6.47
C GLU A 42 7.25 -22.77 6.63
N VAL A 43 6.57 -22.30 7.68
CA VAL A 43 5.13 -22.51 7.86
C VAL A 43 4.34 -21.87 6.72
N ILE A 44 4.71 -20.68 6.27
CA ILE A 44 4.06 -20.01 5.13
C ILE A 44 4.30 -20.81 3.83
N LEU A 45 5.54 -21.20 3.57
CA LEU A 45 5.93 -21.92 2.35
C LEU A 45 5.30 -23.33 2.26
N SER A 46 5.16 -24.00 3.39
CA SER A 46 4.52 -25.33 3.43
C SER A 46 3.03 -25.32 3.11
N GLY A 47 2.38 -24.15 3.12
CA GLY A 47 0.93 -24.03 2.95
C GLY A 47 0.10 -24.58 4.13
N ASN A 48 0.75 -25.00 5.23
CA ASN A 48 0.10 -25.61 6.39
C ASN A 48 -0.42 -24.59 7.42
N ASN A 49 -0.61 -23.34 7.04
CA ASN A 49 -1.17 -22.35 7.94
C ASN A 49 -2.63 -22.67 8.25
N LYS A 50 -2.96 -22.84 9.53
CA LYS A 50 -4.33 -23.13 10.01
C LYS A 50 -5.35 -22.06 9.60
N LYS A 51 -4.93 -20.83 9.35
CA LYS A 51 -5.77 -19.72 8.89
C LYS A 51 -5.95 -19.65 7.36
N GLY A 52 -5.36 -20.58 6.60
CA GLY A 52 -5.44 -20.63 5.15
C GLY A 52 -4.25 -20.02 4.42
N ASP A 53 -4.40 -19.74 3.14
CA ASP A 53 -3.35 -19.18 2.27
C ASP A 53 -3.05 -17.71 2.64
N VAL A 54 -1.89 -17.50 3.23
CA VAL A 54 -1.43 -16.19 3.71
C VAL A 54 -1.38 -15.15 2.57
N PHE A 55 -0.85 -15.54 1.42
CA PHE A 55 -0.69 -14.61 0.30
C PHE A 55 -2.03 -14.22 -0.35
N SER A 56 -2.94 -15.16 -0.51
CA SER A 56 -4.27 -14.86 -1.05
C SER A 56 -5.05 -13.94 -0.13
N VAL A 57 -5.02 -14.17 1.18
CA VAL A 57 -5.72 -13.32 2.15
C VAL A 57 -5.09 -11.93 2.20
N ALA A 58 -3.75 -11.84 2.24
CA ALA A 58 -3.04 -10.56 2.24
C ALA A 58 -3.27 -9.76 0.94
N LYS A 59 -3.34 -10.44 -0.20
CA LYS A 59 -3.64 -9.82 -1.50
C LYS A 59 -5.03 -9.19 -1.50
N ILE A 60 -6.04 -9.95 -1.08
CA ILE A 60 -7.43 -9.45 -1.00
C ILE A 60 -7.53 -8.28 -0.03
N ALA A 61 -6.90 -8.38 1.14
CA ALA A 61 -6.88 -7.31 2.15
C ALA A 61 -6.24 -6.03 1.61
N GLY A 62 -5.10 -6.13 0.91
CA GLY A 62 -4.44 -4.99 0.29
C GLY A 62 -5.29 -4.33 -0.81
N ILE A 63 -5.95 -5.12 -1.65
CA ILE A 63 -6.88 -4.60 -2.67
C ILE A 63 -8.05 -3.85 -2.00
N GLN A 64 -8.65 -4.42 -0.98
CA GLN A 64 -9.73 -3.78 -0.23
C GLN A 64 -9.27 -2.50 0.44
N ALA A 65 -8.07 -2.49 1.02
CA ALA A 65 -7.49 -1.32 1.67
C ALA A 65 -7.29 -0.16 0.66
N ALA A 66 -6.75 -0.43 -0.52
CA ALA A 66 -6.62 0.56 -1.57
C ALA A 66 -7.99 1.17 -1.94
N LYS A 67 -9.01 0.33 -2.12
CA LYS A 67 -10.38 0.76 -2.48
C LYS A 67 -11.06 1.58 -1.37
N ASN A 68 -10.69 1.37 -0.12
CA ASN A 68 -11.24 2.07 1.04
C ASN A 68 -10.28 3.15 1.60
N CYS A 69 -9.25 3.54 0.85
CA CYS A 69 -8.21 4.46 1.33
C CYS A 69 -8.81 5.78 1.85
N SER A 70 -9.77 6.37 1.16
CA SER A 70 -10.40 7.63 1.59
C SER A 70 -11.18 7.54 2.92
N GLN A 71 -11.57 6.34 3.34
CA GLN A 71 -12.20 6.10 4.64
C GLN A 71 -11.17 5.92 5.77
N LEU A 72 -9.93 5.61 5.43
CA LEU A 72 -8.83 5.41 6.38
C LEU A 72 -7.97 6.66 6.54
N ILE A 73 -7.76 7.40 5.46
CA ILE A 73 -6.92 8.60 5.41
C ILE A 73 -7.84 9.82 5.21
N PRO A 74 -8.03 10.65 6.25
CA PRO A 74 -9.13 11.63 6.30
C PRO A 74 -9.21 12.62 5.15
N LEU A 75 -8.06 13.08 4.63
CA LEU A 75 -8.02 14.11 3.58
C LEU A 75 -7.80 13.54 2.16
N CYS A 76 -7.86 12.21 2.01
CA CYS A 76 -7.82 11.57 0.70
C CYS A 76 -9.18 11.63 0.00
N HIS A 77 -9.15 11.89 -1.30
CA HIS A 77 -10.35 11.84 -2.13
C HIS A 77 -10.79 10.40 -2.39
N PRO A 78 -12.10 10.12 -2.46
CA PRO A 78 -12.59 8.84 -2.96
C PRO A 78 -12.31 8.73 -4.46
N LEU A 79 -11.56 7.72 -4.86
CA LEU A 79 -11.12 7.53 -6.24
C LEU A 79 -11.68 6.24 -6.84
N MET A 80 -12.10 6.31 -8.10
CA MET A 80 -12.50 5.15 -8.91
C MET A 80 -11.25 4.49 -9.49
N LEU A 81 -10.60 3.61 -8.70
CA LEU A 81 -9.40 2.90 -9.14
C LEU A 81 -9.71 1.99 -10.35
N THR A 82 -8.86 2.07 -11.37
CA THR A 82 -8.97 1.22 -12.56
C THR A 82 -8.20 -0.08 -12.43
N SER A 83 -7.19 -0.13 -11.56
CA SER A 83 -6.40 -1.32 -11.28
C SER A 83 -5.75 -1.23 -9.91
N VAL A 84 -5.74 -2.35 -9.19
CA VAL A 84 -4.92 -2.58 -8.00
C VAL A 84 -4.26 -3.95 -8.15
N LYS A 85 -2.94 -3.99 -8.13
CA LYS A 85 -2.15 -5.23 -8.18
C LYS A 85 -1.27 -5.32 -6.96
N LEU A 86 -1.22 -6.50 -6.36
CA LEU A 86 -0.26 -6.84 -5.31
C LEU A 86 0.53 -8.07 -5.72
N ASP A 87 1.84 -7.98 -5.53
CA ASP A 87 2.78 -9.06 -5.73
C ASP A 87 3.61 -9.28 -4.46
N PHE A 88 3.93 -10.53 -4.19
CA PHE A 88 4.76 -10.96 -3.06
C PHE A 88 5.99 -11.67 -3.60
N THR A 89 7.14 -11.32 -3.07
CA THR A 89 8.42 -11.98 -3.38
C THR A 89 9.04 -12.50 -2.09
N ILE A 90 9.39 -13.79 -2.09
CA ILE A 90 10.00 -14.43 -0.93
C ILE A 90 11.51 -14.28 -1.06
N GLU A 91 12.13 -13.63 -0.09
CA GLU A 91 13.58 -13.51 0.06
C GLU A 91 14.03 -14.46 1.18
N GLU A 92 14.18 -15.75 0.82
CA GLU A 92 14.42 -16.82 1.79
C GLU A 92 15.68 -16.60 2.63
N ASP A 93 16.80 -16.16 2.00
CA ASP A 93 18.06 -15.91 2.71
C ASP A 93 17.95 -14.81 3.77
N LYS A 94 16.98 -13.91 3.60
CA LYS A 94 16.71 -12.79 4.53
C LYS A 94 15.55 -13.05 5.47
N CYS A 95 14.91 -14.20 5.37
CA CYS A 95 13.67 -14.52 6.08
C CYS A 95 12.64 -13.39 5.96
N LYS A 96 12.37 -12.94 4.74
CA LYS A 96 11.57 -11.77 4.46
C LYS A 96 10.63 -11.99 3.28
N ILE A 97 9.43 -11.42 3.39
CA ILE A 97 8.47 -11.31 2.29
C ILE A 97 8.45 -9.85 1.84
N ALA A 98 8.88 -9.59 0.62
CA ALA A 98 8.73 -8.30 -0.02
C ALA A 98 7.34 -8.18 -0.63
N ILE A 99 6.74 -7.00 -0.50
CA ILE A 99 5.38 -6.69 -0.97
C ILE A 99 5.48 -5.51 -1.92
N LYS A 100 4.81 -5.61 -3.07
CA LYS A 100 4.70 -4.53 -4.04
C LYS A 100 3.23 -4.32 -4.37
N ALA A 101 2.76 -3.07 -4.34
CA ALA A 101 1.44 -2.69 -4.81
C ALA A 101 1.54 -1.66 -5.94
N GLU A 102 0.79 -1.88 -7.00
CA GLU A 102 0.60 -0.92 -8.09
C GLU A 102 -0.88 -0.51 -8.11
N CYS A 103 -1.15 0.78 -8.01
CA CYS A 103 -2.49 1.36 -8.16
C CYS A 103 -2.55 2.27 -9.38
N LYS A 104 -3.68 2.21 -10.11
CA LYS A 104 -3.95 3.05 -11.29
C LYS A 104 -5.30 3.72 -11.19
N VAL A 105 -5.35 4.94 -11.67
CA VAL A 105 -6.60 5.72 -11.82
C VAL A 105 -6.53 6.59 -13.06
N ASN A 106 -7.69 6.91 -13.63
CA ASN A 106 -7.86 8.05 -14.49
C ASN A 106 -8.64 9.10 -13.70
N GLY A 107 -7.94 10.09 -13.14
CA GLY A 107 -8.54 10.98 -12.15
C GLY A 107 -7.77 12.28 -11.93
N PRO A 108 -8.35 13.17 -11.11
CA PRO A 108 -7.82 14.52 -10.87
C PRO A 108 -6.64 14.56 -9.87
N THR A 109 -6.43 13.48 -9.12
CA THR A 109 -5.35 13.40 -8.11
C THR A 109 -4.58 12.08 -8.21
N GLY A 110 -3.41 12.00 -7.55
CA GLY A 110 -2.57 10.80 -7.52
C GLY A 110 -3.14 9.67 -6.67
N VAL A 111 -2.52 8.50 -6.77
CA VAL A 111 -2.92 7.25 -6.08
C VAL A 111 -1.82 6.72 -5.17
N GLU A 112 -0.96 7.60 -4.69
CA GLU A 112 0.16 7.24 -3.82
C GLU A 112 -0.34 6.64 -2.51
N MET A 113 -1.39 7.23 -1.92
CA MET A 113 -1.94 6.78 -0.64
C MET A 113 -2.63 5.43 -0.77
N GLU A 114 -3.30 5.18 -1.89
CA GLU A 114 -3.92 3.88 -2.19
C GLU A 114 -2.87 2.78 -2.29
N ALA A 115 -1.75 3.03 -2.96
CA ALA A 115 -0.65 2.08 -3.07
C ALA A 115 0.05 1.83 -1.72
N LEU A 116 0.33 2.89 -0.94
CA LEU A 116 0.92 2.79 0.40
C LEU A 116 -0.02 2.07 1.37
N THR A 117 -1.32 2.36 1.33
CA THR A 117 -2.31 1.69 2.18
C THR A 117 -2.41 0.20 1.83
N ALA A 118 -2.37 -0.14 0.53
CA ALA A 118 -2.40 -1.52 0.07
C ALA A 118 -1.24 -2.35 0.64
N VAL A 119 0.02 -1.88 0.51
CA VAL A 119 1.17 -2.62 1.03
C VAL A 119 1.18 -2.70 2.56
N SER A 120 0.72 -1.64 3.24
CA SER A 120 0.66 -1.60 4.70
C SER A 120 -0.34 -2.62 5.25
N VAL A 121 -1.55 -2.67 4.70
CA VAL A 121 -2.58 -3.61 5.14
C VAL A 121 -2.26 -5.04 4.74
N ALA A 122 -1.63 -5.25 3.57
CA ALA A 122 -1.13 -6.58 3.20
C ALA A 122 -0.07 -7.07 4.20
N GLY A 123 0.87 -6.22 4.59
CA GLY A 123 1.88 -6.56 5.61
C GLY A 123 1.27 -6.86 6.98
N LEU A 124 0.32 -6.04 7.44
CA LEU A 124 -0.42 -6.28 8.67
C LEU A 124 -1.22 -7.60 8.62
N THR A 125 -1.75 -7.95 7.45
CA THR A 125 -2.49 -9.20 7.26
C THR A 125 -1.56 -10.41 7.36
N ILE A 126 -0.35 -10.36 6.78
CA ILE A 126 0.66 -11.41 6.96
C ILE A 126 0.98 -11.57 8.45
N TYR A 127 1.18 -10.46 9.17
CA TYR A 127 1.41 -10.49 10.61
C TYR A 127 0.24 -11.17 11.35
N ASP A 128 -0.99 -10.75 11.11
CA ASP A 128 -2.16 -11.33 11.77
C ASP A 128 -2.29 -12.84 11.50
N MET A 129 -2.02 -13.26 10.28
CA MET A 129 -2.10 -14.67 9.87
C MET A 129 -1.04 -15.53 10.57
N CYS A 130 0.12 -14.98 10.89
CA CYS A 130 1.29 -15.72 11.40
C CYS A 130 1.64 -15.44 12.87
N LYS A 131 1.04 -14.45 13.52
CA LYS A 131 1.39 -14.01 14.90
C LYS A 131 1.26 -15.10 15.97
N ALA A 132 0.55 -16.18 15.70
CA ALA A 132 0.49 -17.33 16.62
C ALA A 132 1.83 -18.08 16.70
N VAL A 133 2.62 -18.05 15.62
CA VAL A 133 3.95 -18.67 15.52
C VAL A 133 5.04 -17.67 15.91
N ASP A 134 4.92 -16.43 15.40
CA ASP A 134 5.95 -15.40 15.56
C ASP A 134 5.31 -14.04 15.87
N LYS A 135 5.53 -13.53 17.07
CA LYS A 135 5.07 -12.19 17.49
C LYS A 135 6.09 -11.10 17.22
N GLU A 136 7.33 -11.48 16.90
CA GLU A 136 8.45 -10.54 16.73
C GLU A 136 8.64 -10.11 15.27
N MET A 137 7.73 -10.52 14.37
CA MET A 137 7.77 -10.08 12.98
C MET A 137 7.82 -8.56 12.87
N ILE A 138 8.68 -8.07 11.98
CA ILE A 138 8.82 -6.64 11.69
C ILE A 138 8.05 -6.33 10.41
N VAL A 139 7.05 -5.47 10.51
CA VAL A 139 6.19 -5.04 9.41
C VAL A 139 6.65 -3.67 8.92
N GLY A 140 7.12 -3.58 7.68
CA GLY A 140 7.70 -2.38 7.11
C GLY A 140 9.21 -2.47 6.89
N PRO A 141 9.85 -1.36 6.46
CA PRO A 141 9.24 -0.07 6.13
C PRO A 141 8.33 -0.15 4.91
N PHE A 142 7.41 0.84 4.80
CA PHE A 142 6.57 1.03 3.61
C PHE A 142 6.95 2.34 2.95
N VAL A 143 7.22 2.31 1.65
CA VAL A 143 7.70 3.49 0.93
C VAL A 143 7.04 3.60 -0.44
N LEU A 144 6.86 4.84 -0.90
CA LEU A 144 6.54 5.10 -2.28
C LEU A 144 7.80 4.83 -3.13
N GLN A 145 7.69 3.90 -4.05
CA GLN A 145 8.78 3.54 -4.97
C GLN A 145 8.76 4.41 -6.22
N GLU A 146 7.58 4.58 -6.80
CA GLU A 146 7.43 5.28 -8.08
C GLU A 146 6.03 5.88 -8.18
N LYS A 147 5.92 7.01 -8.87
CA LYS A 147 4.64 7.55 -9.33
C LYS A 147 4.80 8.24 -10.66
N SER A 148 3.73 8.24 -11.45
CA SER A 148 3.68 8.95 -12.71
C SER A 148 2.29 9.54 -12.99
N GLY A 149 2.26 10.57 -13.84
CA GLY A 149 1.05 11.27 -14.26
C GLY A 149 0.77 12.55 -13.48
N GLY A 150 -0.07 13.41 -14.06
CA GLY A 150 -0.42 14.71 -13.53
C GLY A 150 0.69 15.77 -13.63
N LYS A 151 0.45 16.94 -13.01
CA LYS A 151 1.37 18.09 -13.08
C LYS A 151 2.71 17.86 -12.36
N SER A 152 2.75 16.99 -11.35
CA SER A 152 3.97 16.68 -10.59
C SER A 152 4.92 15.73 -11.32
N GLY A 153 4.55 15.25 -12.52
CA GLY A 153 5.42 14.45 -13.36
C GLY A 153 5.72 13.06 -12.82
N HIS A 154 6.96 12.60 -13.06
CA HIS A 154 7.45 11.30 -12.66
C HIS A 154 8.37 11.41 -11.45
N PHE A 155 8.21 10.51 -10.50
CA PHE A 155 9.10 10.30 -9.36
C PHE A 155 9.47 8.82 -9.30
N ALA A 156 10.75 8.54 -9.08
CA ALA A 156 11.27 7.21 -8.75
C ALA A 156 12.33 7.34 -7.65
N ARG A 157 12.30 6.38 -6.71
CA ARG A 157 13.26 6.30 -5.59
C ARG A 157 14.50 5.54 -6.03
#